data_96fd941568b4e680156605e1b72d8fc4
#
_entry.id   96fd941568b4e680156605e1b72d8fc4
#
_cell.length_a   1.000
_cell.length_b   1.000
_cell.length_c   1.000
_cell.angle_alpha   90.00
_cell.angle_beta   90.00
_cell.angle_gamma   90.00
#
_symmetry.space_group_name_H-M   'P 1'
#
loop_
_entity.id
_entity.type
_entity.pdbx_description
1 polymer ?
#
loop_
_entity_poly.entity_id
_entity_poly.type
_entity_poly.pdbx_seq_one_letter_code
_entity_poly.pdbx_strand_id
1 'polypeptide(L)'
;MLAEIIAGSIYGSMALLADGWHMGTHAAAFMITLFAYRYSRKNADNPQFSFGTGKVSVLGGFTSAIALGMVALIMLVESLVRIINPEQIYFNQAIFVAFIGLTVNIVSVFLLKDHHSHDHHDHHDHHDHHAEHEHEHEHEHEHEHEHEHEPVHHHDHNLRAAYFHVLADALTSVLAIVALVFGKYMGLTFLDPVMGIVGAVIITRWAWGLMKQTSPILLDNSIGLDKKSRIKHFLEHDGVIVTDLHIWKVSAEHYAAIVSLLVHSDIDAVQLKQQLESKFSQLSHITIEISQCPLASCKSISYS
;
A
#
# COMPACT_ATOMS: atom_id res chain seq x y z
N MET A 1 -22.74 6.35 -1.93
CA MET A 1 -22.22 6.19 -0.57
C MET A 1 -23.08 6.83 0.53
N LEU A 2 -23.00 8.16 0.85
CA LEU A 2 -23.79 8.74 1.96
C LEU A 2 -25.30 8.52 1.80
N ALA A 3 -25.82 8.68 0.59
CA ALA A 3 -27.24 8.41 0.30
C ALA A 3 -27.62 6.94 0.56
N GLU A 4 -26.74 6.00 0.24
CA GLU A 4 -26.95 4.56 0.46
C GLU A 4 -26.91 4.20 1.95
N ILE A 5 -25.97 4.77 2.72
CA ILE A 5 -25.89 4.57 4.18
C ILE A 5 -27.17 5.11 4.84
N ILE A 6 -27.58 6.34 4.51
CA ILE A 6 -28.79 6.96 5.06
C ILE A 6 -30.03 6.17 4.63
N ALA A 7 -30.15 5.83 3.36
CA ALA A 7 -31.30 5.08 2.84
C ALA A 7 -31.33 3.64 3.39
N GLY A 8 -30.17 2.96 3.51
CA GLY A 8 -30.08 1.63 4.11
C GLY A 8 -30.56 1.63 5.56
N SER A 9 -30.18 2.66 6.33
CA SER A 9 -30.65 2.84 7.71
C SER A 9 -32.13 3.15 7.79
N ILE A 10 -32.68 4.05 6.94
CA ILE A 10 -34.10 4.46 6.97
C ILE A 10 -35.02 3.37 6.41
N TYR A 11 -34.61 2.70 5.34
CA TYR A 11 -35.42 1.68 4.67
C TYR A 11 -35.17 0.25 5.19
N GLY A 12 -34.33 0.11 6.20
CA GLY A 12 -34.13 -1.16 6.91
C GLY A 12 -33.39 -2.21 6.07
N SER A 13 -32.56 -1.82 5.08
CA SER A 13 -31.83 -2.77 4.24
C SER A 13 -30.35 -2.88 4.64
N MET A 14 -29.95 -4.10 5.07
CA MET A 14 -28.55 -4.41 5.39
C MET A 14 -27.70 -4.53 4.12
N ALA A 15 -28.27 -5.01 3.02
CA ALA A 15 -27.57 -5.10 1.75
C ALA A 15 -27.17 -3.70 1.22
N LEU A 16 -28.09 -2.73 1.28
CA LEU A 16 -27.82 -1.35 0.88
C LEU A 16 -26.85 -0.66 1.86
N LEU A 17 -26.99 -0.95 3.14
CA LEU A 17 -26.10 -0.42 4.17
C LEU A 17 -24.67 -0.96 4.00
N ALA A 18 -24.52 -2.24 3.69
CA ALA A 18 -23.24 -2.88 3.44
C ALA A 18 -22.54 -2.28 2.21
N ASP A 19 -23.26 -2.07 1.11
CA ASP A 19 -22.73 -1.45 -0.10
C ASP A 19 -22.30 0.00 0.17
N GLY A 20 -23.13 0.79 0.84
CA GLY A 20 -22.81 2.16 1.24
C GLY A 20 -21.60 2.26 2.17
N TRP A 21 -21.48 1.40 3.17
CA TRP A 21 -20.32 1.36 4.05
C TRP A 21 -19.06 0.88 3.33
N HIS A 22 -19.15 -0.11 2.43
CA HIS A 22 -18.03 -0.54 1.62
C HIS A 22 -17.44 0.64 0.84
N MET A 23 -18.25 1.38 0.11
CA MET A 23 -17.81 2.62 -0.57
C MET A 23 -17.35 3.70 0.42
N GLY A 24 -17.98 3.77 1.60
CA GLY A 24 -17.62 4.69 2.69
C GLY A 24 -16.21 4.48 3.23
N THR A 25 -15.75 3.23 3.24
CA THR A 25 -14.40 2.89 3.71
C THR A 25 -13.32 3.51 2.84
N HIS A 26 -13.50 3.55 1.52
CA HIS A 26 -12.56 4.16 0.59
C HIS A 26 -12.48 5.67 0.75
N ALA A 27 -13.64 6.33 0.89
CA ALA A 27 -13.69 7.76 1.13
C ALA A 27 -13.03 8.13 2.47
N ALA A 28 -13.29 7.37 3.53
CA ALA A 28 -12.66 7.58 4.84
C ALA A 28 -11.14 7.38 4.78
N ALA A 29 -10.65 6.33 4.12
CA ALA A 29 -9.23 6.08 3.93
C ALA A 29 -8.55 7.22 3.16
N PHE A 30 -9.19 7.73 2.09
CA PHE A 30 -8.69 8.88 1.34
C PHE A 30 -8.61 10.15 2.20
N MET A 31 -9.64 10.46 2.98
CA MET A 31 -9.66 11.62 3.88
C MET A 31 -8.56 11.54 4.94
N ILE A 32 -8.35 10.38 5.54
CA ILE A 32 -7.29 10.16 6.52
C ILE A 32 -5.91 10.30 5.89
N THR A 33 -5.71 9.76 4.68
CA THR A 33 -4.46 9.92 3.93
C THR A 33 -4.18 11.38 3.60
N LEU A 34 -5.20 12.13 3.15
CA LEU A 34 -5.07 13.56 2.88
C LEU A 34 -4.72 14.36 4.14
N PHE A 35 -5.37 14.04 5.26
CA PHE A 35 -5.06 14.65 6.56
C PHE A 35 -3.63 14.34 7.00
N ALA A 36 -3.23 13.07 6.94
CA ALA A 36 -1.88 12.63 7.29
C ALA A 36 -0.82 13.31 6.42
N TYR A 37 -1.06 13.42 5.10
CA TYR A 37 -0.17 14.12 4.18
C TYR A 37 -0.03 15.62 4.53
N ARG A 38 -1.15 16.30 4.76
CA ARG A 38 -1.13 17.72 5.17
C ARG A 38 -0.41 17.93 6.51
N TYR A 39 -0.66 17.05 7.46
CA TYR A 39 -0.01 17.10 8.75
C TYR A 39 1.50 16.86 8.64
N SER A 40 1.91 15.84 7.89
CA SER A 40 3.31 15.55 7.61
C SER A 40 4.03 16.73 6.97
N ARG A 41 3.43 17.31 5.94
CA ARG A 41 4.00 18.46 5.24
C ARG A 41 4.14 19.69 6.14
N LYS A 42 3.13 19.95 6.98
CA LYS A 42 3.15 21.09 7.92
C LYS A 42 4.24 20.94 8.98
N ASN A 43 4.58 19.71 9.37
CA ASN A 43 5.54 19.41 10.44
C ASN A 43 6.85 18.80 9.90
N ALA A 44 7.14 18.93 8.61
CA ALA A 44 8.34 18.32 8.01
C ALA A 44 9.64 18.78 8.68
N ASP A 45 9.73 20.06 9.04
CA ASP A 45 10.91 20.66 9.65
C ASP A 45 10.81 20.77 11.20
N ASN A 46 9.83 20.08 11.80
CA ASN A 46 9.63 20.13 13.25
C ASN A 46 10.65 19.22 13.97
N PRO A 47 11.58 19.78 14.78
CA PRO A 47 12.62 19.00 15.45
C PRO A 47 12.10 18.00 16.50
N GLN A 48 10.82 18.05 16.86
CA GLN A 48 10.20 17.07 17.74
C GLN A 48 10.09 15.67 17.08
N PHE A 49 10.17 15.59 15.76
CA PHE A 49 10.16 14.32 15.01
C PHE A 49 11.58 13.92 14.61
N SER A 50 12.27 13.14 15.47
CA SER A 50 13.67 12.75 15.26
C SER A 50 13.94 12.04 13.92
N PHE A 51 12.99 11.26 13.40
CA PHE A 51 13.07 10.58 12.10
C PHE A 51 12.07 11.15 11.08
N GLY A 52 11.63 12.39 11.26
CA GLY A 52 10.63 13.02 10.42
C GLY A 52 9.20 12.48 10.63
N THR A 53 8.29 12.94 9.81
CA THR A 53 6.85 12.67 9.93
C THR A 53 6.36 11.45 9.14
N GLY A 54 7.28 10.61 8.63
CA GLY A 54 6.95 9.46 7.76
C GLY A 54 5.98 8.45 8.38
N LYS A 55 6.03 8.26 9.71
CA LYS A 55 5.11 7.36 10.42
C LYS A 55 3.70 7.92 10.62
N VAL A 56 3.46 9.21 10.39
CA VAL A 56 2.12 9.83 10.57
C VAL A 56 1.11 9.25 9.57
N SER A 57 1.50 9.05 8.31
CA SER A 57 0.64 8.43 7.30
C SER A 57 0.36 6.96 7.63
N VAL A 58 1.36 6.24 8.16
CA VAL A 58 1.22 4.85 8.59
C VAL A 58 0.27 4.74 9.78
N LEU A 59 0.37 5.65 10.75
CA LEU A 59 -0.55 5.74 11.88
C LEU A 59 -1.98 6.03 11.42
N GLY A 60 -2.15 6.92 10.43
CA GLY A 60 -3.43 7.19 9.80
C GLY A 60 -4.03 5.93 9.19
N GLY A 61 -3.25 5.17 8.42
CA GLY A 61 -3.67 3.89 7.85
C GLY A 61 -4.07 2.85 8.91
N PHE A 62 -3.30 2.76 9.99
CA PHE A 62 -3.61 1.86 11.11
C PHE A 62 -4.91 2.25 11.83
N THR A 63 -5.13 3.55 12.06
CA THR A 63 -6.36 4.07 12.66
C THR A 63 -7.57 3.80 11.76
N SER A 64 -7.42 3.98 10.44
CA SER A 64 -8.42 3.58 9.45
C SER A 64 -8.79 2.11 9.57
N ALA A 65 -7.80 1.23 9.65
CA ALA A 65 -8.03 -0.21 9.76
C ALA A 65 -8.85 -0.57 11.02
N ILE A 66 -8.58 0.08 12.16
CA ILE A 66 -9.36 -0.11 13.38
C ILE A 66 -10.81 0.38 13.18
N ALA A 67 -10.99 1.57 12.63
CA ALA A 67 -12.32 2.14 12.39
C ALA A 67 -13.15 1.24 11.45
N LEU A 68 -12.54 0.72 10.37
CA LEU A 68 -13.16 -0.23 9.45
C LEU A 68 -13.55 -1.54 10.14
N GLY A 69 -12.67 -2.08 10.99
CA GLY A 69 -12.95 -3.28 11.78
C GLY A 69 -14.14 -3.09 12.73
N MET A 70 -14.27 -1.90 13.33
CA MET A 70 -15.42 -1.57 14.18
C MET A 70 -16.72 -1.49 13.38
N VAL A 71 -16.71 -0.85 12.22
CA VAL A 71 -17.88 -0.78 11.33
C VAL A 71 -18.30 -2.19 10.90
N ALA A 72 -17.35 -3.03 10.48
CA ALA A 72 -17.63 -4.42 10.11
C ALA A 72 -18.22 -5.24 11.25
N LEU A 73 -17.74 -5.05 12.48
CA LEU A 73 -18.27 -5.72 13.66
C LEU A 73 -19.72 -5.30 13.94
N ILE A 74 -20.02 -3.99 13.88
CA ILE A 74 -21.38 -3.46 14.06
C ILE A 74 -22.31 -4.05 13.00
N MET A 75 -21.90 -4.03 11.73
CA MET A 75 -22.69 -4.61 10.63
C MET A 75 -22.93 -6.12 10.81
N LEU A 76 -21.92 -6.86 11.26
CA LEU A 76 -22.05 -8.29 11.52
C LEU A 76 -23.09 -8.55 12.62
N VAL A 77 -23.00 -7.84 13.76
CA VAL A 77 -23.93 -7.98 14.89
C VAL A 77 -25.35 -7.62 14.45
N GLU A 78 -25.53 -6.48 13.78
CA GLU A 78 -26.83 -6.02 13.28
C GLU A 78 -27.43 -7.03 12.31
N SER A 79 -26.65 -7.55 11.37
CA SER A 79 -27.10 -8.58 10.41
C SER A 79 -27.55 -9.87 11.12
N LEU A 80 -26.80 -10.32 12.13
CA LEU A 80 -27.18 -11.50 12.91
C LEU A 80 -28.46 -11.29 13.71
N VAL A 81 -28.63 -10.10 14.30
CA VAL A 81 -29.87 -9.72 15.01
C VAL A 81 -31.06 -9.73 14.06
N ARG A 82 -30.92 -9.21 12.82
CA ARG A 82 -31.99 -9.20 11.82
C ARG A 82 -32.34 -10.56 11.24
N ILE A 83 -31.43 -11.53 11.27
CA ILE A 83 -31.77 -12.93 10.93
C ILE A 83 -32.72 -13.51 11.99
N ILE A 84 -32.47 -13.20 13.28
CA ILE A 84 -33.30 -13.73 14.39
C ILE A 84 -34.61 -12.94 14.53
N ASN A 85 -34.54 -11.61 14.40
CA ASN A 85 -35.66 -10.69 14.53
C ASN A 85 -35.79 -9.87 13.23
N PRO A 86 -36.47 -10.39 12.20
CA PRO A 86 -36.61 -9.71 10.93
C PRO A 86 -37.31 -8.36 11.07
N GLU A 87 -36.70 -7.30 10.57
CA GLU A 87 -37.31 -5.97 10.47
C GLU A 87 -37.99 -5.77 9.12
N GLN A 88 -38.91 -4.79 9.06
CA GLN A 88 -39.59 -4.43 7.82
C GLN A 88 -38.64 -3.72 6.87
N ILE A 89 -38.48 -4.25 5.66
CA ILE A 89 -37.66 -3.69 4.61
C ILE A 89 -38.55 -2.98 3.58
N TYR A 90 -38.23 -1.72 3.28
CA TYR A 90 -38.90 -0.94 2.23
C TYR A 90 -38.23 -1.19 0.89
N PHE A 91 -38.45 -2.38 0.31
CA PHE A 91 -37.74 -2.88 -0.88
C PHE A 91 -37.71 -1.92 -2.07
N ASN A 92 -38.87 -1.25 -2.39
CA ASN A 92 -38.96 -0.36 -3.54
C ASN A 92 -37.97 0.80 -3.45
N GLN A 93 -37.90 1.43 -2.28
CA GLN A 93 -37.05 2.56 -2.00
C GLN A 93 -35.59 2.12 -1.94
N ALA A 94 -35.29 0.99 -1.28
CA ALA A 94 -33.96 0.45 -1.18
C ALA A 94 -33.40 0.07 -2.57
N ILE A 95 -34.17 -0.63 -3.42
CA ILE A 95 -33.79 -0.98 -4.79
C ILE A 95 -33.55 0.28 -5.64
N PHE A 96 -34.37 1.30 -5.52
CA PHE A 96 -34.22 2.53 -6.28
C PHE A 96 -32.90 3.24 -5.94
N VAL A 97 -32.56 3.34 -4.64
CA VAL A 97 -31.31 3.96 -4.21
C VAL A 97 -30.10 3.11 -4.62
N ALA A 98 -30.19 1.77 -4.47
CA ALA A 98 -29.13 0.85 -4.92
C ALA A 98 -28.87 0.96 -6.43
N PHE A 99 -29.93 1.15 -7.23
CA PHE A 99 -29.80 1.34 -8.67
C PHE A 99 -29.11 2.65 -9.04
N ILE A 100 -29.36 3.71 -8.29
CA ILE A 100 -28.63 4.99 -8.44
C ILE A 100 -27.14 4.79 -8.11
N GLY A 101 -26.83 4.11 -7.00
CA GLY A 101 -25.45 3.80 -6.62
C GLY A 101 -24.71 2.99 -7.69
N LEU A 102 -25.32 1.93 -8.18
CA LEU A 102 -24.76 1.13 -9.28
C LEU A 102 -24.51 1.98 -10.53
N THR A 103 -25.46 2.87 -10.89
CA THR A 103 -25.30 3.76 -12.06
C THR A 103 -24.08 4.66 -11.90
N VAL A 104 -23.88 5.25 -10.72
CA VAL A 104 -22.70 6.08 -10.41
C VAL A 104 -21.42 5.27 -10.52
N ASN A 105 -21.40 4.05 -9.98
CA ASN A 105 -20.22 3.17 -10.06
C ASN A 105 -19.88 2.81 -11.52
N ILE A 106 -20.89 2.46 -12.33
CA ILE A 106 -20.70 2.17 -13.75
C ILE A 106 -20.17 3.39 -14.52
N VAL A 107 -20.77 4.57 -14.30
CA VAL A 107 -20.30 5.82 -14.92
C VAL A 107 -18.83 6.09 -14.55
N SER A 108 -18.46 5.87 -13.29
CA SER A 108 -17.09 6.03 -12.82
C SER A 108 -16.10 5.10 -13.54
N VAL A 109 -16.49 3.84 -13.84
CA VAL A 109 -15.68 2.90 -14.65
C VAL A 109 -15.43 3.46 -16.05
N PHE A 110 -16.48 3.98 -16.70
CA PHE A 110 -16.34 4.52 -18.06
C PHE A 110 -15.47 5.77 -18.09
N LEU A 111 -15.65 6.70 -17.13
CA LEU A 111 -14.82 7.90 -17.03
C LEU A 111 -13.34 7.60 -16.80
N LEU A 112 -13.04 6.57 -16.00
CA LEU A 112 -11.65 6.10 -15.81
C LEU A 112 -11.06 5.51 -17.10
N LYS A 113 -11.87 4.83 -17.90
CA LYS A 113 -11.43 4.23 -19.16
C LYS A 113 -11.15 5.28 -20.25
N ASP A 114 -11.99 6.31 -20.35
CA ASP A 114 -11.87 7.33 -21.40
C ASP A 114 -10.68 8.29 -21.18
N HIS A 115 -10.23 8.49 -19.95
CA HIS A 115 -9.03 9.32 -19.67
C HIS A 115 -7.72 8.70 -20.16
N HIS A 116 -7.71 7.45 -20.61
CA HIS A 116 -6.53 6.73 -21.10
C HIS A 116 -6.39 6.68 -22.63
N SER A 117 -7.37 7.18 -23.39
CA SER A 117 -7.31 7.18 -24.87
C SER A 117 -6.77 8.47 -25.50
N HIS A 118 -6.40 9.48 -24.70
CA HIS A 118 -6.00 10.78 -25.25
C HIS A 118 -4.52 11.18 -25.09
N ASP A 119 -3.64 10.33 -24.56
CA ASP A 119 -2.21 10.66 -24.41
C ASP A 119 -1.30 9.96 -25.42
N HIS A 120 -1.79 9.67 -26.64
CA HIS A 120 -0.95 9.29 -27.77
C HIS A 120 -1.31 10.12 -28.99
N HIS A 121 -0.89 11.37 -29.03
CA HIS A 121 -0.65 12.12 -30.23
C HIS A 121 0.74 12.74 -30.19
N ASP A 122 1.66 12.03 -30.80
CA ASP A 122 2.61 12.41 -31.81
C ASP A 122 3.00 13.89 -31.89
N HIS A 123 4.22 14.16 -31.51
CA HIS A 123 5.03 15.13 -32.20
C HIS A 123 6.35 14.46 -32.60
N HIS A 124 6.32 13.81 -33.77
CA HIS A 124 7.53 13.58 -34.56
C HIS A 124 7.80 14.86 -35.32
N ASP A 125 8.65 15.71 -34.80
CA ASP A 125 9.32 16.75 -35.63
C ASP A 125 10.58 16.10 -36.21
N HIS A 126 10.51 15.92 -37.53
CA HIS A 126 11.64 15.61 -38.39
C HIS A 126 12.60 16.80 -38.42
N HIS A 127 13.81 16.61 -37.96
CA HIS A 127 14.94 17.42 -38.37
C HIS A 127 15.93 16.57 -39.14
N ASP A 128 15.86 16.69 -40.47
CA ASP A 128 16.92 16.33 -41.42
C ASP A 128 18.16 17.16 -41.12
N HIS A 129 19.29 16.54 -40.86
CA HIS A 129 20.61 17.08 -41.18
C HIS A 129 21.51 15.97 -41.67
N HIS A 130 21.77 16.01 -42.97
CA HIS A 130 22.87 15.38 -43.68
C HIS A 130 24.19 15.93 -43.16
N ALA A 131 25.14 15.04 -42.82
CA ALA A 131 26.57 15.27 -43.07
C ALA A 131 27.29 13.92 -43.03
N GLU A 132 27.81 13.57 -44.19
CA GLU A 132 28.76 12.49 -44.44
C GLU A 132 30.06 12.74 -43.69
N HIS A 133 30.63 11.71 -43.06
CA HIS A 133 32.08 11.51 -43.00
C HIS A 133 32.37 10.03 -42.75
N GLU A 134 32.96 9.41 -43.74
CA GLU A 134 33.65 8.13 -43.68
C GLU A 134 34.88 8.21 -42.77
N HIS A 135 35.04 7.26 -41.89
CA HIS A 135 36.35 6.74 -41.45
C HIS A 135 36.19 5.31 -40.94
N GLU A 136 36.79 4.39 -41.70
CA GLU A 136 37.10 3.02 -41.30
C GLU A 136 38.08 2.99 -40.12
N HIS A 137 37.80 2.27 -39.09
CA HIS A 137 38.80 1.55 -38.26
C HIS A 137 38.14 0.34 -37.59
N GLU A 138 38.61 -0.85 -38.04
CA GLU A 138 38.43 -2.13 -37.36
C GLU A 138 39.12 -2.11 -36.00
N HIS A 139 38.41 -2.45 -34.94
CA HIS A 139 38.92 -3.10 -33.75
C HIS A 139 37.84 -3.95 -33.13
N GLU A 140 37.99 -5.28 -33.22
CA GLU A 140 37.31 -6.28 -32.45
C GLU A 140 37.64 -6.10 -30.96
N HIS A 141 36.66 -5.86 -30.15
CA HIS A 141 36.62 -6.23 -28.73
C HIS A 141 35.21 -6.65 -28.35
N GLU A 142 35.03 -7.98 -28.22
CA GLU A 142 33.90 -8.59 -27.54
C GLU A 142 33.89 -8.13 -26.07
N HIS A 143 32.92 -7.34 -25.69
CA HIS A 143 32.44 -7.21 -24.32
C HIS A 143 30.93 -7.36 -24.34
N GLU A 144 30.48 -8.56 -24.01
CA GLU A 144 29.09 -8.83 -23.61
C GLU A 144 28.82 -8.04 -22.34
N HIS A 145 28.14 -6.90 -22.47
CA HIS A 145 27.42 -6.27 -21.39
C HIS A 145 25.93 -6.50 -21.65
N GLU A 146 25.42 -7.56 -21.04
CA GLU A 146 23.96 -7.71 -20.83
C GLU A 146 23.50 -6.55 -19.94
N HIS A 147 23.06 -5.47 -20.56
CA HIS A 147 22.21 -4.48 -19.92
C HIS A 147 20.78 -4.99 -20.04
N GLU A 148 20.32 -5.76 -19.05
CA GLU A 148 18.89 -5.94 -18.82
C GLU A 148 18.30 -4.57 -18.50
N HIS A 149 17.82 -3.87 -19.52
CA HIS A 149 16.86 -2.80 -19.38
C HIS A 149 15.52 -3.45 -19.06
N GLU A 150 15.22 -3.63 -17.77
CA GLU A 150 13.85 -3.86 -17.36
C GLU A 150 13.02 -2.64 -17.80
N PRO A 151 12.02 -2.82 -18.67
CA PRO A 151 11.11 -1.75 -19.01
C PRO A 151 10.32 -1.40 -17.74
N VAL A 152 10.37 -0.12 -17.34
CA VAL A 152 9.62 0.45 -16.21
C VAL A 152 8.11 0.41 -16.54
N HIS A 153 7.46 -0.74 -16.36
CA HIS A 153 6.02 -0.95 -16.51
C HIS A 153 5.23 -0.63 -15.22
N HIS A 154 5.64 0.39 -14.44
CA HIS A 154 4.93 0.73 -13.21
C HIS A 154 3.55 1.37 -13.42
N HIS A 155 3.24 1.91 -14.60
CA HIS A 155 1.95 2.56 -14.86
C HIS A 155 0.80 1.58 -15.13
N ASP A 156 1.04 0.49 -15.85
CA ASP A 156 -0.02 -0.47 -16.24
C ASP A 156 -0.58 -1.28 -15.05
N HIS A 157 0.26 -1.65 -14.10
CA HIS A 157 -0.18 -2.42 -12.92
C HIS A 157 -1.12 -1.65 -12.00
N ASN A 158 -0.88 -0.35 -11.82
CA ASN A 158 -1.71 0.49 -10.94
C ASN A 158 -3.09 0.75 -11.56
N LEU A 159 -3.15 0.96 -12.86
CA LEU A 159 -4.40 1.15 -13.60
C LEU A 159 -5.26 -0.11 -13.63
N ARG A 160 -4.63 -1.26 -13.85
CA ARG A 160 -5.30 -2.54 -13.83
C ARG A 160 -5.88 -2.85 -12.44
N ALA A 161 -5.13 -2.52 -11.38
CA ALA A 161 -5.61 -2.66 -10.01
C ALA A 161 -6.81 -1.76 -9.72
N ALA A 162 -6.78 -0.49 -10.15
CA ALA A 162 -7.90 0.44 -10.01
C ALA A 162 -9.14 -0.03 -10.78
N TYR A 163 -8.97 -0.53 -12.01
CA TYR A 163 -10.08 -1.07 -12.81
C TYR A 163 -10.75 -2.28 -12.13
N PHE A 164 -9.95 -3.26 -11.65
CA PHE A 164 -10.50 -4.42 -10.94
C PHE A 164 -11.18 -4.03 -9.64
N HIS A 165 -10.70 -2.98 -8.98
CA HIS A 165 -11.32 -2.45 -7.77
C HIS A 165 -12.71 -1.90 -8.06
N VAL A 166 -12.85 -0.99 -9.03
CA VAL A 166 -14.14 -0.39 -9.39
C VAL A 166 -15.11 -1.44 -9.97
N LEU A 167 -14.58 -2.46 -10.67
CA LEU A 167 -15.39 -3.59 -11.12
C LEU A 167 -15.93 -4.43 -9.94
N ALA A 168 -15.12 -4.65 -8.91
CA ALA A 168 -15.54 -5.32 -7.69
C ALA A 168 -16.63 -4.52 -6.95
N ASP A 169 -16.51 -3.19 -6.89
CA ASP A 169 -17.52 -2.31 -6.30
C ASP A 169 -18.86 -2.39 -7.07
N ALA A 170 -18.81 -2.38 -8.40
CA ALA A 170 -20.01 -2.57 -9.21
C ALA A 170 -20.66 -3.95 -8.98
N LEU A 171 -19.84 -4.99 -8.80
CA LEU A 171 -20.33 -6.35 -8.51
C LEU A 171 -21.02 -6.43 -7.15
N THR A 172 -20.49 -5.78 -6.11
CA THR A 172 -21.14 -5.75 -4.77
C THR A 172 -22.49 -5.04 -4.83
N SER A 173 -22.60 -3.92 -5.55
CA SER A 173 -23.87 -3.21 -5.76
C SER A 173 -24.89 -4.06 -6.53
N VAL A 174 -24.45 -4.81 -7.56
CA VAL A 174 -25.32 -5.75 -8.29
C VAL A 174 -25.83 -6.85 -7.37
N LEU A 175 -24.97 -7.45 -6.55
CA LEU A 175 -25.34 -8.50 -5.59
C LEU A 175 -26.36 -7.96 -4.55
N ALA A 176 -26.18 -6.73 -4.07
CA ALA A 176 -27.12 -6.09 -3.16
C ALA A 176 -28.50 -5.92 -3.81
N ILE A 177 -28.57 -5.45 -5.07
CA ILE A 177 -29.81 -5.33 -5.84
C ILE A 177 -30.47 -6.69 -6.03
N VAL A 178 -29.71 -7.71 -6.43
CA VAL A 178 -30.21 -9.07 -6.60
C VAL A 178 -30.84 -9.59 -5.31
N ALA A 179 -30.16 -9.45 -4.18
CA ALA A 179 -30.69 -9.86 -2.87
C ALA A 179 -32.02 -9.16 -2.53
N LEU A 180 -32.10 -7.84 -2.76
CA LEU A 180 -33.31 -7.06 -2.52
C LEU A 180 -34.46 -7.47 -3.46
N VAL A 181 -34.18 -7.73 -4.73
CA VAL A 181 -35.18 -8.19 -5.72
C VAL A 181 -35.72 -9.56 -5.34
N PHE A 182 -34.85 -10.51 -5.00
CA PHE A 182 -35.28 -11.84 -4.53
C PHE A 182 -36.06 -11.74 -3.21
N GLY A 183 -35.60 -10.88 -2.28
CA GLY A 183 -36.34 -10.59 -1.05
C GLY A 183 -37.76 -10.11 -1.30
N LYS A 184 -37.94 -9.18 -2.26
CA LYS A 184 -39.23 -8.59 -2.63
C LYS A 184 -40.16 -9.58 -3.32
N TYR A 185 -39.70 -10.29 -4.36
CA TYR A 185 -40.57 -11.10 -5.22
C TYR A 185 -40.74 -12.54 -4.76
N MET A 186 -39.72 -13.10 -4.11
CA MET A 186 -39.71 -14.51 -3.65
C MET A 186 -39.94 -14.62 -2.11
N GLY A 187 -40.05 -13.49 -1.41
CA GLY A 187 -40.19 -13.50 0.05
C GLY A 187 -38.94 -13.91 0.82
N LEU A 188 -37.78 -13.99 0.15
CA LEU A 188 -36.50 -14.41 0.73
C LEU A 188 -35.84 -13.24 1.51
N THR A 189 -36.54 -12.70 2.51
CA THR A 189 -36.09 -11.52 3.27
C THR A 189 -34.77 -11.73 4.01
N PHE A 190 -34.40 -12.99 4.30
CA PHE A 190 -33.13 -13.33 4.95
C PHE A 190 -31.91 -13.04 4.06
N LEU A 191 -32.06 -12.88 2.76
CA LEU A 191 -30.96 -12.54 1.85
C LEU A 191 -30.35 -11.16 2.14
N ASP A 192 -31.17 -10.23 2.59
CA ASP A 192 -30.71 -8.88 2.94
C ASP A 192 -29.70 -8.89 4.11
N PRO A 193 -29.99 -9.45 5.28
CA PRO A 193 -28.95 -9.57 6.33
C PRO A 193 -27.80 -10.50 5.96
N VAL A 194 -28.00 -11.51 5.11
CA VAL A 194 -26.88 -12.32 4.59
C VAL A 194 -25.91 -11.45 3.79
N MET A 195 -26.39 -10.53 2.98
CA MET A 195 -25.53 -9.57 2.27
C MET A 195 -24.81 -8.64 3.24
N GLY A 196 -25.42 -8.26 4.36
CA GLY A 196 -24.75 -7.52 5.43
C GLY A 196 -23.58 -8.30 6.04
N ILE A 197 -23.74 -9.63 6.26
CA ILE A 197 -22.65 -10.50 6.73
C ILE A 197 -21.52 -10.59 5.69
N VAL A 198 -21.87 -10.76 4.41
CA VAL A 198 -20.87 -10.80 3.32
C VAL A 198 -20.07 -9.50 3.28
N GLY A 199 -20.74 -8.34 3.34
CA GLY A 199 -20.11 -7.04 3.43
C GLY A 199 -19.17 -6.92 4.64
N ALA A 200 -19.63 -7.34 5.82
CA ALA A 200 -18.83 -7.33 7.05
C ALA A 200 -17.55 -8.18 6.91
N VAL A 201 -17.64 -9.37 6.29
CA VAL A 201 -16.49 -10.24 6.04
C VAL A 201 -15.48 -9.58 5.09
N ILE A 202 -15.96 -8.97 4.01
CA ILE A 202 -15.12 -8.27 3.03
C ILE A 202 -14.38 -7.11 3.71
N ILE A 203 -15.09 -6.25 4.45
CA ILE A 203 -14.51 -5.10 5.15
C ILE A 203 -13.50 -5.59 6.21
N THR A 204 -13.81 -6.64 6.98
CA THR A 204 -12.89 -7.21 7.97
C THR A 204 -11.60 -7.70 7.32
N ARG A 205 -11.69 -8.39 6.18
CA ARG A 205 -10.51 -8.87 5.44
C ARG A 205 -9.60 -7.72 5.00
N TRP A 206 -10.18 -6.62 4.54
CA TRP A 206 -9.44 -5.43 4.13
C TRP A 206 -8.81 -4.71 5.33
N ALA A 207 -9.57 -4.51 6.39
CA ALA A 207 -9.08 -3.94 7.65
C ALA A 207 -7.88 -4.75 8.18
N TRP A 208 -7.98 -6.08 8.18
CA TRP A 208 -6.90 -6.97 8.58
C TRP A 208 -5.66 -6.85 7.69
N GLY A 209 -5.85 -6.76 6.37
CA GLY A 209 -4.77 -6.53 5.40
C GLY A 209 -4.03 -5.22 5.66
N LEU A 210 -4.77 -4.12 5.86
CA LEU A 210 -4.21 -2.82 6.16
C LEU A 210 -3.49 -2.79 7.53
N MET A 211 -4.04 -3.46 8.53
CA MET A 211 -3.40 -3.60 9.84
C MET A 211 -2.07 -4.37 9.75
N LYS A 212 -2.02 -5.47 8.98
CA LYS A 212 -0.78 -6.23 8.74
C LYS A 212 0.29 -5.44 7.99
N GLN A 213 -0.08 -4.50 7.15
CA GLN A 213 0.86 -3.65 6.41
C GLN A 213 1.41 -2.51 7.26
N THR A 214 0.58 -1.93 8.13
CA THR A 214 0.92 -0.73 8.91
C THR A 214 1.56 -1.05 10.26
N SER A 215 1.11 -2.11 10.96
CA SER A 215 1.61 -2.44 12.30
C SER A 215 3.11 -2.73 12.35
N PRO A 216 3.74 -3.43 11.38
CA PRO A 216 5.18 -3.68 11.44
C PRO A 216 6.01 -2.39 11.36
N ILE A 217 5.52 -1.38 10.63
CA ILE A 217 6.20 -0.09 10.50
C ILE A 217 6.11 0.70 11.82
N LEU A 218 4.94 0.66 12.48
CA LEU A 218 4.73 1.33 13.77
C LEU A 218 5.51 0.66 14.91
N LEU A 219 5.71 -0.65 14.83
CA LEU A 219 6.41 -1.45 15.84
C LEU A 219 7.91 -1.60 15.54
N ASP A 220 8.47 -0.81 14.63
CA ASP A 220 9.88 -0.83 14.28
C ASP A 220 10.39 -2.22 13.86
N ASN A 221 9.55 -2.99 13.16
CA ASN A 221 9.93 -4.31 12.70
C ASN A 221 11.14 -4.22 11.76
N SER A 222 12.03 -5.20 11.88
CA SER A 222 13.26 -5.27 11.09
C SER A 222 12.96 -5.44 9.59
N ILE A 223 13.91 -5.01 8.78
CA ILE A 223 13.93 -5.33 7.36
C ILE A 223 13.92 -6.85 7.16
N GLY A 224 13.37 -7.35 6.04
CA GLY A 224 13.35 -8.77 5.73
C GLY A 224 14.73 -9.43 5.84
N LEU A 225 14.77 -10.68 6.35
CA LEU A 225 16.01 -11.41 6.64
C LEU A 225 16.97 -11.45 5.45
N ASP A 226 16.46 -11.63 4.23
CA ASP A 226 17.29 -11.66 3.01
C ASP A 226 18.01 -10.32 2.78
N LYS A 227 17.33 -9.21 2.93
CA LYS A 227 17.93 -7.87 2.80
C LYS A 227 18.92 -7.61 3.94
N LYS A 228 18.59 -8.00 5.17
CA LYS A 228 19.47 -7.89 6.33
C LYS A 228 20.76 -8.69 6.11
N SER A 229 20.66 -9.92 5.62
CA SER A 229 21.80 -10.79 5.28
C SER A 229 22.68 -10.19 4.18
N ARG A 230 22.09 -9.60 3.14
CA ARG A 230 22.83 -8.93 2.06
C ARG A 230 23.60 -7.72 2.57
N ILE A 231 23.00 -6.91 3.44
CA ILE A 231 23.68 -5.76 4.07
C ILE A 231 24.79 -6.25 4.98
N LYS A 232 24.56 -7.27 5.81
CA LYS A 232 25.58 -7.89 6.66
C LYS A 232 26.75 -8.41 5.84
N HIS A 233 26.50 -9.17 4.79
CA HIS A 233 27.54 -9.71 3.91
C HIS A 233 28.34 -8.62 3.18
N PHE A 234 27.68 -7.51 2.82
CA PHE A 234 28.37 -6.36 2.25
C PHE A 234 29.33 -5.69 3.24
N LEU A 235 28.99 -5.68 4.52
CA LEU A 235 29.82 -5.09 5.58
C LEU A 235 30.96 -6.02 6.02
N GLU A 236 30.74 -7.33 6.00
CA GLU A 236 31.72 -8.35 6.43
C GLU A 236 32.71 -8.70 5.31
N HIS A 237 33.63 -7.78 4.99
CA HIS A 237 34.74 -8.01 4.10
C HIS A 237 36.02 -7.42 4.69
N ASP A 238 37.18 -7.85 4.23
CA ASP A 238 38.51 -7.34 4.63
C ASP A 238 38.79 -7.33 6.15
N GLY A 239 38.27 -8.34 6.87
CA GLY A 239 38.48 -8.49 8.31
C GLY A 239 37.57 -7.65 9.20
N VAL A 240 36.50 -7.10 8.63
CA VAL A 240 35.40 -6.44 9.37
C VAL A 240 34.41 -7.46 9.90
N ILE A 241 34.07 -7.39 11.16
CA ILE A 241 33.07 -8.24 11.82
C ILE A 241 31.89 -7.36 12.23
N VAL A 242 30.69 -7.71 11.78
CA VAL A 242 29.44 -7.05 12.22
C VAL A 242 29.04 -7.66 13.57
N THR A 243 29.19 -6.89 14.64
CA THR A 243 28.85 -7.31 16.01
C THR A 243 27.39 -7.05 16.34
N ASP A 244 26.80 -5.98 15.76
CA ASP A 244 25.38 -5.68 15.89
C ASP A 244 24.84 -5.01 14.62
N LEU A 245 23.58 -5.33 14.27
CA LEU A 245 22.90 -4.79 13.09
C LEU A 245 21.41 -4.67 13.33
N HIS A 246 20.96 -3.46 13.55
CA HIS A 246 19.55 -3.11 13.65
C HIS A 246 19.14 -2.29 12.42
N ILE A 247 18.05 -2.71 11.76
CA ILE A 247 17.50 -2.01 10.59
C ILE A 247 15.98 -2.04 10.73
N TRP A 248 15.35 -0.86 10.78
CA TRP A 248 13.90 -0.73 10.93
C TRP A 248 13.33 0.33 10.01
N LYS A 249 12.00 0.28 9.79
CA LYS A 249 11.30 1.25 8.96
C LYS A 249 11.02 2.55 9.72
N VAL A 250 11.39 3.68 9.13
CA VAL A 250 11.03 5.03 9.61
C VAL A 250 9.89 5.66 8.79
N SER A 251 9.63 5.11 7.60
CA SER A 251 8.47 5.45 6.76
C SER A 251 8.08 4.25 5.89
N ALA A 252 7.15 4.43 4.97
CA ALA A 252 6.75 3.35 4.05
C ALA A 252 7.92 2.78 3.23
N GLU A 253 8.86 3.64 2.80
CA GLU A 253 9.95 3.27 1.89
C GLU A 253 11.36 3.52 2.46
N HIS A 254 11.47 4.19 3.61
CA HIS A 254 12.76 4.53 4.21
C HIS A 254 13.04 3.71 5.46
N TYR A 255 14.32 3.35 5.61
CA TYR A 255 14.83 2.59 6.74
C TYR A 255 15.90 3.39 7.47
N ALA A 256 15.99 3.20 8.79
CA ALA A 256 17.14 3.57 9.59
C ALA A 256 17.96 2.33 9.91
N ALA A 257 19.27 2.49 10.05
CA ALA A 257 20.19 1.43 10.42
C ALA A 257 21.17 1.88 11.52
N ILE A 258 21.38 1.02 12.50
CA ILE A 258 22.49 1.08 13.45
C ILE A 258 23.36 -0.12 13.20
N VAL A 259 24.65 0.13 13.01
CA VAL A 259 25.66 -0.89 12.68
C VAL A 259 26.83 -0.74 13.66
N SER A 260 27.16 -1.81 14.37
CA SER A 260 28.36 -1.87 15.19
C SER A 260 29.36 -2.83 14.56
N LEU A 261 30.56 -2.33 14.30
CA LEU A 261 31.64 -3.03 13.62
C LEU A 261 32.84 -3.22 14.54
N LEU A 262 33.42 -4.42 14.49
CA LEU A 262 34.75 -4.70 15.07
C LEU A 262 35.77 -4.80 13.92
N VAL A 263 36.81 -3.98 13.97
CA VAL A 263 37.78 -3.86 12.90
C VAL A 263 39.19 -4.06 13.41
N HIS A 264 40.13 -4.54 12.53
CA HIS A 264 41.54 -4.71 12.82
C HIS A 264 42.41 -3.61 12.21
N SER A 265 41.90 -2.86 11.25
CA SER A 265 42.55 -1.75 10.57
C SER A 265 41.69 -0.50 10.65
N ASP A 266 42.30 0.65 10.41
CA ASP A 266 41.53 1.91 10.33
C ASP A 266 40.60 1.87 9.12
N ILE A 267 39.31 2.10 9.39
CA ILE A 267 38.28 2.17 8.36
C ILE A 267 37.65 3.57 8.43
N ASP A 268 37.50 4.20 7.27
CA ASP A 268 36.81 5.47 7.16
C ASP A 268 35.28 5.26 7.23
N ALA A 269 34.71 5.58 8.39
CA ALA A 269 33.27 5.49 8.63
C ALA A 269 32.44 6.32 7.65
N VAL A 270 32.97 7.46 7.18
CA VAL A 270 32.29 8.35 6.24
C VAL A 270 32.20 7.69 4.87
N GLN A 271 33.30 7.12 4.40
CA GLN A 271 33.34 6.40 3.12
C GLN A 271 32.43 5.18 3.15
N LEU A 272 32.47 4.39 4.21
CA LEU A 272 31.61 3.22 4.38
C LEU A 272 30.13 3.59 4.40
N LYS A 273 29.77 4.67 5.08
CA LYS A 273 28.40 5.20 5.09
C LYS A 273 27.95 5.59 3.69
N GLN A 274 28.75 6.31 2.92
CA GLN A 274 28.45 6.69 1.54
C GLN A 274 28.25 5.47 0.63
N GLN A 275 29.08 4.43 0.80
CA GLN A 275 28.93 3.17 0.05
C GLN A 275 27.61 2.45 0.39
N LEU A 276 27.22 2.44 1.68
CA LEU A 276 25.94 1.87 2.09
C LEU A 276 24.75 2.65 1.53
N GLU A 277 24.78 3.97 1.59
CA GLU A 277 23.72 4.85 1.05
C GLU A 277 23.59 4.69 -0.47
N SER A 278 24.71 4.60 -1.19
CA SER A 278 24.69 4.43 -2.64
C SER A 278 24.17 3.06 -3.07
N LYS A 279 24.54 1.99 -2.35
CA LYS A 279 24.15 0.62 -2.70
C LYS A 279 22.76 0.24 -2.21
N PHE A 280 22.33 0.81 -1.11
CA PHE A 280 21.03 0.57 -0.46
C PHE A 280 20.28 1.88 -0.30
N SER A 281 19.78 2.44 -1.39
CA SER A 281 19.12 3.77 -1.45
C SER A 281 17.92 3.93 -0.50
N GLN A 282 17.36 2.83 0.02
CA GLN A 282 16.29 2.84 1.01
C GLN A 282 16.78 3.16 2.43
N LEU A 283 18.10 3.10 2.69
CA LEU A 283 18.69 3.49 3.98
C LEU A 283 18.88 5.00 4.01
N SER A 284 17.98 5.71 4.69
CA SER A 284 18.00 7.19 4.78
C SER A 284 18.68 7.70 6.03
N HIS A 285 18.88 6.84 7.04
CA HIS A 285 19.54 7.21 8.30
C HIS A 285 20.43 6.07 8.74
N ILE A 286 21.75 6.30 8.75
CA ILE A 286 22.74 5.28 9.10
C ILE A 286 23.65 5.80 10.20
N THR A 287 23.75 5.05 11.29
CA THR A 287 24.73 5.24 12.35
C THR A 287 25.70 4.07 12.33
N ILE A 288 27.01 4.34 12.26
CA ILE A 288 28.07 3.33 12.29
C ILE A 288 28.92 3.57 13.51
N GLU A 289 29.01 2.57 14.36
CA GLU A 289 29.92 2.52 15.49
C GLU A 289 31.09 1.59 15.15
N ILE A 290 32.31 2.06 15.30
CA ILE A 290 33.52 1.30 15.01
C ILE A 290 34.29 1.06 16.28
N SER A 291 34.52 -0.22 16.61
CA SER A 291 35.39 -0.65 17.72
C SER A 291 36.63 -1.32 17.16
N GLN A 292 37.79 -0.93 17.63
CA GLN A 292 39.05 -1.58 17.26
C GLN A 292 39.31 -2.83 18.12
N CYS A 293 39.69 -3.91 17.50
CA CYS A 293 40.10 -5.13 18.21
C CYS A 293 41.46 -4.95 18.85
N PRO A 294 41.60 -5.04 20.18
CA PRO A 294 42.88 -4.84 20.86
C PRO A 294 43.87 -6.02 20.71
N LEU A 295 43.44 -7.16 20.16
CA LEU A 295 44.22 -8.38 20.07
C LEU A 295 44.58 -8.71 18.60
N ALA A 296 45.85 -8.94 18.31
CA ALA A 296 46.31 -9.42 17.00
C ALA A 296 45.70 -10.78 16.55
N SER A 297 44.89 -11.41 17.39
CA SER A 297 44.32 -12.73 17.17
C SER A 297 42.80 -12.82 17.47
N CYS A 298 42.01 -11.82 17.08
CA CYS A 298 40.56 -11.98 17.06
C CYS A 298 40.13 -12.89 15.88
N LYS A 299 40.39 -14.19 16.00
CA LYS A 299 39.76 -15.17 15.12
C LYS A 299 38.28 -15.29 15.51
N SER A 300 37.40 -14.89 14.58
CA SER A 300 35.97 -15.23 14.46
C SER A 300 35.32 -15.75 15.75
N ILE A 301 34.74 -14.83 16.52
CA ILE A 301 33.70 -15.20 17.47
C ILE A 301 32.42 -15.22 16.64
N SER A 302 32.04 -16.40 16.13
CA SER A 302 30.73 -16.64 15.56
C SER A 302 29.73 -16.69 16.74
N TYR A 303 28.98 -15.63 16.92
CA TYR A 303 27.79 -15.70 17.75
C TYR A 303 26.69 -16.43 16.97
N SER A 304 26.32 -17.61 17.48
CA SER A 304 25.20 -18.44 17.05
C SER A 304 23.85 -17.74 17.27
#